data_490d7142e235bb4bad51aca5fafc96cd
#
_entry.id   490d7142e235bb4bad51aca5fafc96cd
#
_cell.length_a   1.000
_cell.length_b   1.000
_cell.length_c   1.000
_cell.angle_alpha   90.00
_cell.angle_beta   90.00
_cell.angle_gamma   90.00
#
_symmetry.space_group_name_H-M   'P 1'
#
loop_
_entity.id
_entity.type
_entity.pdbx_description
1 polymer ?
#
loop_
_entity_poly.entity_id
_entity_poly.type
_entity_poly.pdbx_seq_one_letter_code
_entity_poly.pdbx_strand_id
1 'polypeptide(L)'
;LPPKTWFTRVDESPDELFYSSPRFAEHIDKATISNLSDFYKETIREDSEVLDLMSSWISHLPNDLMLSRVSGLGMNDDELSANDKLTDWCIHNLNNEPELPYKANSFNYVLCAVSIQYLTSPIEVFQSVKAVLKDQGQVIIAMSHRLFPTKAVSVFQNINREDRVRLVMSYLELSGFEEISFFDRSPKDADPLWIVTGQNNRI
;
A
#
# COMPACT_ATOMS: atom_id res chain seq x y z
N LEU A 1 -11.20 -5.59 18.06
CA LEU A 1 -10.80 -6.07 16.74
C LEU A 1 -12.00 -6.08 15.80
N PRO A 2 -11.82 -5.73 14.51
CA PRO A 2 -12.90 -5.78 13.53
C PRO A 2 -13.47 -7.20 13.39
N PRO A 3 -14.77 -7.35 13.08
CA PRO A 3 -15.37 -8.67 12.85
C PRO A 3 -14.72 -9.39 11.67
N LYS A 4 -14.47 -10.69 11.79
CA LYS A 4 -13.88 -11.50 10.70
C LYS A 4 -14.69 -11.45 9.40
N THR A 5 -16.01 -11.30 9.50
CA THR A 5 -16.90 -11.18 8.33
C THR A 5 -16.61 -9.95 7.45
N TRP A 6 -15.93 -8.94 7.97
CA TRP A 6 -15.53 -7.77 7.19
C TRP A 6 -14.46 -8.08 6.14
N PHE A 7 -13.68 -9.14 6.40
CA PHE A 7 -12.54 -9.53 5.57
C PHE A 7 -12.83 -10.71 4.62
N THR A 8 -14.10 -11.14 4.54
CA THR A 8 -14.52 -12.11 3.51
C THR A 8 -14.54 -11.45 2.13
N ARG A 9 -14.32 -12.24 1.09
CA ARG A 9 -14.29 -11.80 -0.31
C ARG A 9 -15.33 -12.56 -1.13
N VAL A 10 -15.68 -12.05 -2.29
CA VAL A 10 -16.55 -12.76 -3.24
C VAL A 10 -15.83 -13.98 -3.83
N ASP A 11 -14.53 -13.82 -4.13
CA ASP A 11 -13.66 -14.90 -4.59
C ASP A 11 -12.62 -15.22 -3.51
N GLU A 12 -12.83 -16.33 -2.82
CA GLU A 12 -11.91 -16.87 -1.80
C GLU A 12 -10.89 -17.88 -2.39
N SER A 13 -10.82 -18.01 -3.71
CA SER A 13 -9.77 -18.84 -4.33
C SER A 13 -8.37 -18.26 -4.03
N PRO A 14 -7.30 -19.10 -4.05
CA PRO A 14 -5.95 -18.63 -3.81
C PRO A 14 -5.57 -17.41 -4.66
N ASP A 15 -4.98 -16.41 -4.03
CA ASP A 15 -4.61 -15.15 -4.71
C ASP A 15 -3.57 -15.38 -5.81
N GLU A 16 -2.73 -16.39 -5.67
CA GLU A 16 -1.75 -16.82 -6.67
C GLU A 16 -2.42 -17.13 -8.03
N LEU A 17 -3.64 -17.68 -8.03
CA LEU A 17 -4.38 -17.95 -9.26
C LEU A 17 -4.86 -16.64 -9.91
N PHE A 18 -5.35 -15.71 -9.10
CA PHE A 18 -5.82 -14.41 -9.60
C PHE A 18 -4.68 -13.55 -10.16
N TYR A 19 -3.53 -13.55 -9.49
CA TYR A 19 -2.36 -12.74 -9.86
C TYR A 19 -1.36 -13.47 -10.78
N SER A 20 -1.65 -14.71 -11.22
CA SER A 20 -0.77 -15.48 -12.11
C SER A 20 -0.55 -14.84 -13.48
N SER A 21 -1.54 -14.12 -14.00
CA SER A 21 -1.44 -13.41 -15.28
C SER A 21 -1.09 -11.95 -15.05
N PRO A 22 0.02 -11.45 -15.63
CA PRO A 22 0.45 -10.07 -15.43
C PRO A 22 -0.56 -9.06 -15.99
N ARG A 23 -0.71 -7.94 -15.31
CA ARG A 23 -1.61 -6.84 -15.66
C ARG A 23 -0.84 -5.53 -15.78
N PHE A 24 -0.40 -5.19 -16.97
CA PHE A 24 0.26 -3.92 -17.26
C PHE A 24 -0.75 -2.79 -17.50
N ALA A 25 -1.60 -2.56 -16.52
CA ALA A 25 -2.64 -1.53 -16.57
C ALA A 25 -2.50 -0.54 -15.40
N GLU A 26 -2.68 0.74 -15.69
CA GLU A 26 -2.83 1.76 -14.65
C GLU A 26 -4.20 1.58 -13.98
N HIS A 27 -4.24 1.48 -12.66
CA HIS A 27 -5.48 1.22 -11.90
C HIS A 27 -6.21 2.51 -11.51
N ILE A 28 -5.58 3.66 -11.66
CA ILE A 28 -6.13 5.00 -11.46
C ILE A 28 -5.72 5.87 -12.66
N ASP A 29 -6.43 6.96 -12.90
CA ASP A 29 -6.15 7.82 -14.04
C ASP A 29 -4.86 8.65 -13.87
N LYS A 30 -4.39 9.23 -14.99
CA LYS A 30 -3.13 9.98 -15.04
C LYS A 30 -3.09 11.20 -14.12
N ALA A 31 -4.22 11.88 -13.94
CA ALA A 31 -4.27 13.05 -13.06
C ALA A 31 -4.10 12.63 -11.60
N THR A 32 -4.71 11.51 -11.21
CA THR A 32 -4.57 10.92 -9.87
C THR A 32 -3.16 10.39 -9.64
N ILE A 33 -2.55 9.74 -10.65
CA ILE A 33 -1.14 9.32 -10.60
C ILE A 33 -0.21 10.52 -10.39
N SER A 34 -0.44 11.63 -11.11
CA SER A 34 0.36 12.85 -10.95
C SER A 34 0.27 13.39 -9.52
N ASN A 35 -0.95 13.50 -8.97
CA ASN A 35 -1.14 13.99 -7.59
C ASN A 35 -0.51 13.06 -6.55
N LEU A 36 -0.51 11.75 -6.78
CA LEU A 36 0.17 10.78 -5.91
C LEU A 36 1.69 10.94 -5.98
N SER A 37 2.22 11.09 -7.19
CA SER A 37 3.65 11.33 -7.42
C SER A 37 4.12 12.63 -6.77
N ASP A 38 3.33 13.71 -6.88
CA ASP A 38 3.61 14.99 -6.23
C ASP A 38 3.61 14.84 -4.69
N PHE A 39 2.65 14.09 -4.14
CA PHE A 39 2.60 13.82 -2.70
C PHE A 39 3.83 13.03 -2.23
N TYR A 40 4.28 12.05 -2.99
CA TYR A 40 5.51 11.32 -2.68
C TYR A 40 6.73 12.24 -2.71
N LYS A 41 6.82 13.16 -3.70
CA LYS A 41 7.90 14.12 -3.79
C LYS A 41 7.93 15.10 -2.62
N GLU A 42 6.76 15.53 -2.14
CA GLU A 42 6.63 16.41 -0.97
C GLU A 42 7.02 15.74 0.36
N THR A 43 6.83 14.40 0.45
CA THR A 43 6.88 13.66 1.71
C THR A 43 8.15 12.82 1.86
N ILE A 44 8.60 12.16 0.79
CA ILE A 44 9.73 11.22 0.83
C ILE A 44 11.03 12.01 0.68
N ARG A 45 11.96 11.77 1.59
CA ARG A 45 13.30 12.39 1.56
C ARG A 45 14.20 11.68 0.55
N GLU A 46 15.07 12.42 -0.11
CA GLU A 46 16.15 11.85 -0.94
C GLU A 46 17.01 10.87 -0.14
N ASP A 47 17.67 9.97 -0.83
CA ASP A 47 18.54 8.92 -0.27
C ASP A 47 17.84 7.94 0.69
N SER A 48 16.49 7.91 0.69
CA SER A 48 15.71 6.99 1.52
C SER A 48 15.67 5.58 0.95
N GLU A 49 15.49 4.60 1.83
CA GLU A 49 15.11 3.23 1.51
C GLU A 49 13.59 3.09 1.60
N VAL A 50 12.97 2.66 0.51
CA VAL A 50 11.51 2.59 0.34
C VAL A 50 11.08 1.14 0.06
N LEU A 51 10.01 0.69 0.71
CA LEU A 51 9.31 -0.55 0.36
C LEU A 51 7.99 -0.19 -0.34
N ASP A 52 7.82 -0.64 -1.58
CA ASP A 52 6.55 -0.62 -2.31
C ASP A 52 5.79 -1.91 -2.02
N LEU A 53 4.83 -1.82 -1.09
CA LEU A 53 4.06 -2.93 -0.57
C LEU A 53 2.87 -3.24 -1.48
N MET A 54 2.67 -4.51 -1.82
CA MET A 54 1.69 -4.97 -2.80
C MET A 54 1.93 -4.32 -4.18
N SER A 55 3.20 -4.24 -4.54
CA SER A 55 3.72 -3.62 -5.75
C SER A 55 3.32 -4.38 -7.02
N SER A 56 3.36 -3.68 -8.13
CA SER A 56 3.13 -4.17 -9.47
C SER A 56 4.15 -3.52 -10.42
N TRP A 57 3.83 -3.41 -11.70
CA TRP A 57 4.70 -2.86 -12.74
C TRP A 57 4.96 -1.33 -12.64
N ILE A 58 4.28 -0.63 -11.72
CA ILE A 58 4.40 0.82 -11.53
C ILE A 58 4.27 1.18 -10.04
N SER A 59 5.22 1.99 -9.52
CA SER A 59 5.24 2.45 -8.12
C SER A 59 4.74 3.89 -7.93
N HIS A 60 4.42 4.60 -9.01
CA HIS A 60 4.01 6.02 -9.02
C HIS A 60 5.04 7.00 -8.40
N LEU A 61 6.25 6.54 -8.13
CA LEU A 61 7.34 7.38 -7.61
C LEU A 61 7.82 8.38 -8.69
N PRO A 62 8.08 9.65 -8.32
CA PRO A 62 8.55 10.64 -9.28
C PRO A 62 9.94 10.29 -9.83
N ASN A 63 10.19 10.67 -11.09
CA ASN A 63 11.45 10.34 -11.76
C ASN A 63 12.66 11.10 -11.21
N ASP A 64 12.43 12.25 -10.64
CA ASP A 64 13.45 13.16 -10.11
C ASP A 64 13.69 13.01 -8.60
N LEU A 65 13.06 12.03 -7.96
CA LEU A 65 13.32 11.67 -6.57
C LEU A 65 14.40 10.58 -6.52
N MET A 66 15.57 10.94 -6.03
CA MET A 66 16.69 10.01 -5.89
C MET A 66 16.56 9.22 -4.59
N LEU A 67 16.40 7.90 -4.73
CA LEU A 67 16.26 6.97 -3.61
C LEU A 67 17.44 6.00 -3.57
N SER A 68 17.91 5.66 -2.37
CA SER A 68 19.02 4.72 -2.21
C SER A 68 18.61 3.27 -2.49
N ARG A 69 17.34 2.94 -2.23
CA ARG A 69 16.74 1.63 -2.50
C ARG A 69 15.24 1.74 -2.65
N VAL A 70 14.68 1.05 -3.63
CA VAL A 70 13.24 0.80 -3.75
C VAL A 70 13.05 -0.71 -3.88
N SER A 71 12.50 -1.34 -2.83
CA SER A 71 12.20 -2.77 -2.84
C SER A 71 10.72 -2.98 -3.12
N GLY A 72 10.38 -3.86 -4.06
CA GLY A 72 9.01 -4.25 -4.36
C GLY A 72 8.61 -5.52 -3.61
N LEU A 73 7.41 -5.57 -3.05
CA LEU A 73 6.80 -6.81 -2.57
C LEU A 73 5.47 -6.98 -3.28
N GLY A 74 5.34 -8.03 -4.08
CA GLY A 74 4.14 -8.27 -4.90
C GLY A 74 3.94 -9.74 -5.21
N MET A 75 3.02 -10.04 -6.13
CA MET A 75 2.61 -11.42 -6.41
C MET A 75 2.90 -11.88 -7.84
N ASN A 76 3.40 -11.02 -8.72
CA ASN A 76 3.69 -11.36 -10.10
C ASN A 76 5.10 -10.87 -10.50
N ASP A 77 5.98 -11.81 -10.84
CA ASP A 77 7.39 -11.52 -11.17
C ASP A 77 7.54 -10.70 -12.46
N ASP A 78 6.71 -10.97 -13.47
CA ASP A 78 6.74 -10.24 -14.74
C ASP A 78 6.38 -8.76 -14.52
N GLU A 79 5.38 -8.48 -13.66
CA GLU A 79 5.01 -7.11 -13.31
C GLU A 79 6.14 -6.40 -12.53
N LEU A 80 6.69 -7.05 -11.50
CA LEU A 80 7.73 -6.46 -10.67
C LEU A 80 9.02 -6.23 -11.46
N SER A 81 9.42 -7.18 -12.31
CA SER A 81 10.62 -7.03 -13.17
C SER A 81 10.47 -5.90 -14.22
N ALA A 82 9.25 -5.56 -14.60
CA ALA A 82 8.97 -4.46 -15.52
C ALA A 82 8.90 -3.08 -14.84
N ASN A 83 8.90 -3.02 -13.50
CA ASN A 83 8.84 -1.78 -12.75
C ASN A 83 10.23 -1.12 -12.67
N ASP A 84 10.44 -0.06 -13.44
CA ASP A 84 11.71 0.65 -13.58
C ASP A 84 12.19 1.38 -12.31
N LYS A 85 11.33 1.47 -11.29
CA LYS A 85 11.66 2.08 -9.99
C LYS A 85 12.27 1.10 -9.00
N LEU A 86 12.04 -0.20 -9.18
CA LEU A 86 12.52 -1.20 -8.23
C LEU A 86 14.01 -1.49 -8.40
N THR A 87 14.74 -1.50 -7.29
CA THR A 87 16.12 -1.98 -7.23
C THR A 87 16.20 -3.48 -6.94
N ASP A 88 15.23 -3.98 -6.23
CA ASP A 88 15.03 -5.40 -5.89
C ASP A 88 13.56 -5.68 -5.58
N TRP A 89 13.14 -6.95 -5.62
CA TRP A 89 11.79 -7.34 -5.26
C TRP A 89 11.71 -8.75 -4.68
N CYS A 90 10.55 -9.04 -4.09
CA CYS A 90 10.20 -10.33 -3.51
C CYS A 90 8.78 -10.71 -3.88
N ILE A 91 8.58 -11.99 -4.29
CA ILE A 91 7.25 -12.56 -4.47
C ILE A 91 6.74 -13.04 -3.12
N HIS A 92 5.62 -12.47 -2.66
CA HIS A 92 5.08 -12.77 -1.34
C HIS A 92 3.57 -12.49 -1.28
N ASN A 93 2.80 -13.41 -0.69
CA ASN A 93 1.37 -13.28 -0.47
C ASN A 93 1.08 -12.92 0.99
N LEU A 94 0.79 -11.66 1.25
CA LEU A 94 0.49 -11.12 2.58
C LEU A 94 -0.81 -11.69 3.21
N ASN A 95 -1.71 -12.25 2.41
CA ASN A 95 -2.91 -12.90 2.92
C ASN A 95 -2.64 -14.31 3.44
N ASN A 96 -1.60 -14.98 2.95
CA ASN A 96 -1.13 -16.27 3.43
C ASN A 96 -0.14 -16.11 4.59
N GLU A 97 0.77 -15.15 4.46
CA GLU A 97 1.85 -14.89 5.41
C GLU A 97 1.95 -13.37 5.64
N PRO A 98 1.27 -12.82 6.68
CA PRO A 98 1.28 -11.39 6.99
C PRO A 98 2.65 -10.82 7.41
N GLU A 99 3.59 -11.69 7.82
CA GLU A 99 4.95 -11.28 8.18
C GLU A 99 5.76 -10.95 6.92
N LEU A 100 6.33 -9.74 6.86
CA LEU A 100 7.14 -9.28 5.75
C LEU A 100 8.53 -9.96 5.76
N PRO A 101 9.06 -10.45 4.61
CA PRO A 101 10.33 -11.15 4.54
C PRO A 101 11.54 -10.20 4.54
N TYR A 102 11.51 -9.19 5.40
CA TYR A 102 12.57 -8.19 5.53
C TYR A 102 13.06 -8.07 6.97
N LYS A 103 14.29 -7.65 7.12
CA LYS A 103 14.87 -7.37 8.44
C LYS A 103 14.19 -6.16 9.09
N ALA A 104 14.11 -6.17 10.41
CA ALA A 104 13.66 -5.00 11.16
C ALA A 104 14.52 -3.77 10.84
N ASN A 105 13.93 -2.58 10.90
CA ASN A 105 14.61 -1.29 10.68
C ASN A 105 15.29 -1.16 9.29
N SER A 106 14.68 -1.69 8.24
CA SER A 106 15.24 -1.67 6.89
C SER A 106 14.80 -0.46 6.06
N PHE A 107 13.59 0.08 6.29
CA PHE A 107 13.01 1.08 5.42
C PHE A 107 12.69 2.39 6.13
N ASN A 108 12.88 3.52 5.42
CA ASN A 108 12.44 4.82 5.86
C ASN A 108 10.95 5.04 5.57
N TYR A 109 10.47 4.50 4.44
CA TYR A 109 9.07 4.59 4.04
C TYR A 109 8.55 3.25 3.54
N VAL A 110 7.26 2.98 3.82
CA VAL A 110 6.51 1.89 3.22
C VAL A 110 5.31 2.49 2.50
N LEU A 111 5.18 2.22 1.21
CA LEU A 111 4.10 2.69 0.35
C LEU A 111 3.11 1.55 0.12
N CYS A 112 1.80 1.85 0.13
CA CYS A 112 0.75 0.92 -0.26
C CYS A 112 -0.23 1.68 -1.15
N ALA A 113 -0.11 1.52 -2.48
CA ALA A 113 -0.89 2.26 -3.45
C ALA A 113 -2.05 1.42 -4.00
N VAL A 114 -3.29 1.87 -3.78
CA VAL A 114 -4.54 1.33 -4.35
C VAL A 114 -4.70 -0.19 -4.15
N SER A 115 -4.20 -0.72 -3.03
CA SER A 115 -4.17 -2.18 -2.78
C SER A 115 -4.60 -2.60 -1.36
N ILE A 116 -4.70 -1.68 -0.41
CA ILE A 116 -5.11 -1.95 0.99
C ILE A 116 -6.42 -2.73 1.11
N GLN A 117 -7.36 -2.54 0.19
CA GLN A 117 -8.67 -3.19 0.14
C GLN A 117 -8.63 -4.71 -0.10
N TYR A 118 -7.46 -5.28 -0.40
CA TYR A 118 -7.29 -6.72 -0.65
C TYR A 118 -6.71 -7.48 0.54
N LEU A 119 -6.28 -6.80 1.61
CA LEU A 119 -5.72 -7.42 2.80
C LEU A 119 -6.83 -8.06 3.66
N THR A 120 -6.68 -9.34 3.95
CA THR A 120 -7.58 -10.09 4.84
C THR A 120 -7.16 -10.04 6.31
N SER A 121 -5.90 -9.73 6.58
CA SER A 121 -5.31 -9.57 7.92
C SER A 121 -4.52 -8.25 8.02
N PRO A 122 -5.16 -7.08 7.81
CA PRO A 122 -4.46 -5.80 7.69
C PRO A 122 -3.70 -5.40 8.97
N ILE A 123 -4.21 -5.73 10.15
CA ILE A 123 -3.56 -5.36 11.41
C ILE A 123 -2.23 -6.11 11.56
N GLU A 124 -2.22 -7.42 11.32
CA GLU A 124 -1.02 -8.25 11.37
C GLU A 124 0.02 -7.79 10.33
N VAL A 125 -0.43 -7.47 9.12
CA VAL A 125 0.44 -6.92 8.07
C VAL A 125 1.05 -5.59 8.52
N PHE A 126 0.26 -4.64 9.06
CA PHE A 126 0.80 -3.35 9.49
C PHE A 126 1.64 -3.42 10.77
N GLN A 127 1.44 -4.41 11.63
CA GLN A 127 2.39 -4.71 12.71
C GLN A 127 3.74 -5.14 12.15
N SER A 128 3.76 -5.97 11.11
CA SER A 128 4.99 -6.35 10.41
C SER A 128 5.60 -5.16 9.65
N VAL A 129 4.79 -4.32 9.00
CA VAL A 129 5.25 -3.05 8.38
C VAL A 129 5.95 -2.17 9.42
N LYS A 130 5.37 -2.03 10.61
CA LYS A 130 5.99 -1.27 11.71
C LYS A 130 7.35 -1.87 12.13
N ALA A 131 7.48 -3.18 12.14
CA ALA A 131 8.73 -3.86 12.50
C ALA A 131 9.86 -3.58 11.48
N VAL A 132 9.56 -3.55 10.18
CA VAL A 132 10.57 -3.30 9.13
C VAL A 132 10.87 -1.81 8.92
N LEU A 133 10.00 -0.91 9.37
CA LEU A 133 10.27 0.52 9.37
C LEU A 133 11.35 0.89 10.39
N LYS A 134 12.23 1.80 10.02
CA LYS A 134 13.17 2.46 10.93
C LYS A 134 12.42 3.31 11.95
N ASP A 135 13.11 3.70 13.02
CA ASP A 135 12.59 4.76 13.90
C ASP A 135 12.32 6.04 13.11
N GLN A 136 11.21 6.74 13.39
CA GLN A 136 10.70 7.87 12.64
C GLN A 136 10.32 7.53 11.18
N GLY A 137 10.32 6.25 10.79
CA GLY A 137 9.87 5.82 9.47
C GLY A 137 8.35 5.96 9.31
N GLN A 138 7.89 6.10 8.09
CA GLN A 138 6.48 6.42 7.79
C GLN A 138 5.87 5.40 6.83
N VAL A 139 4.61 5.02 7.10
CA VAL A 139 3.76 4.33 6.12
C VAL A 139 2.87 5.33 5.40
N ILE A 140 2.72 5.18 4.08
CA ILE A 140 1.88 6.02 3.21
C ILE A 140 0.93 5.09 2.45
N ILE A 141 -0.37 5.20 2.74
CA ILE A 141 -1.42 4.37 2.13
C ILE A 141 -2.26 5.26 1.24
N ALA A 142 -2.19 5.05 -0.07
CA ALA A 142 -2.99 5.75 -1.06
C ALA A 142 -4.20 4.89 -1.47
N MET A 143 -5.39 5.46 -1.41
CA MET A 143 -6.65 4.82 -1.76
C MET A 143 -7.37 5.59 -2.86
N SER A 144 -8.20 4.88 -3.62
CA SER A 144 -9.16 5.44 -4.56
C SER A 144 -10.51 4.72 -4.42
N HIS A 145 -11.46 5.03 -5.29
CA HIS A 145 -12.69 4.24 -5.39
C HIS A 145 -12.50 2.94 -6.20
N ARG A 146 -11.40 2.82 -6.95
CA ARG A 146 -11.09 1.67 -7.82
C ARG A 146 -10.74 0.43 -7.00
N LEU A 147 -11.31 -0.71 -7.40
CA LEU A 147 -11.00 -2.02 -6.82
C LEU A 147 -11.39 -3.16 -7.78
N PHE A 148 -10.84 -4.34 -7.54
CA PHE A 148 -11.32 -5.60 -8.12
C PHE A 148 -12.44 -6.15 -7.24
N PRO A 149 -13.72 -6.13 -7.67
CA PRO A 149 -14.85 -6.47 -6.78
C PRO A 149 -14.80 -7.88 -6.22
N THR A 150 -14.20 -8.82 -6.96
CA THR A 150 -14.11 -10.23 -6.52
C THR A 150 -13.09 -10.44 -5.40
N LYS A 151 -12.00 -9.65 -5.38
CA LYS A 151 -10.89 -9.79 -4.43
C LYS A 151 -10.88 -8.75 -3.30
N ALA A 152 -11.61 -7.65 -3.45
CA ALA A 152 -11.74 -6.68 -2.37
C ALA A 152 -12.54 -7.26 -1.20
N VAL A 153 -12.06 -7.04 0.02
CA VAL A 153 -12.75 -7.50 1.24
C VAL A 153 -14.11 -6.79 1.40
N SER A 154 -15.09 -7.50 1.94
CA SER A 154 -16.48 -7.08 1.94
C SER A 154 -16.72 -5.71 2.59
N VAL A 155 -15.97 -5.37 3.61
CA VAL A 155 -16.10 -4.07 4.27
C VAL A 155 -15.83 -2.91 3.30
N PHE A 156 -14.78 -2.98 2.47
CA PHE A 156 -14.46 -1.93 1.50
C PHE A 156 -15.51 -1.75 0.40
N GLN A 157 -16.26 -2.79 0.10
CA GLN A 157 -17.32 -2.74 -0.90
C GLN A 157 -18.61 -2.10 -0.37
N ASN A 158 -18.83 -2.13 0.96
CA ASN A 158 -20.10 -1.78 1.59
C ASN A 158 -20.08 -0.47 2.37
N ILE A 159 -18.93 0.20 2.47
CA ILE A 159 -18.81 1.47 3.21
C ILE A 159 -18.48 2.64 2.26
N ASN A 160 -18.86 3.84 2.71
CA ASN A 160 -18.57 5.08 1.98
C ASN A 160 -17.09 5.50 2.13
N ARG A 161 -16.71 6.61 1.48
CA ARG A 161 -15.36 7.15 1.50
C ARG A 161 -14.84 7.45 2.90
N GLU A 162 -15.65 8.19 3.67
CA GLU A 162 -15.26 8.66 5.02
C GLU A 162 -15.01 7.47 5.94
N ASP A 163 -15.82 6.43 5.82
CA ASP A 163 -15.67 5.22 6.61
C ASP A 163 -14.48 4.36 6.13
N ARG A 164 -14.14 4.36 4.83
CA ARG A 164 -12.89 3.72 4.34
C ARG A 164 -11.65 4.39 4.94
N VAL A 165 -11.62 5.72 4.96
CA VAL A 165 -10.51 6.48 5.57
C VAL A 165 -10.40 6.16 7.06
N ARG A 166 -11.51 6.22 7.81
CA ARG A 166 -11.54 5.88 9.24
C ARG A 166 -11.10 4.44 9.51
N LEU A 167 -11.53 3.51 8.66
CA LEU A 167 -11.15 2.10 8.76
C LEU A 167 -9.63 1.92 8.63
N VAL A 168 -9.02 2.54 7.61
CA VAL A 168 -7.57 2.46 7.41
C VAL A 168 -6.80 3.17 8.51
N MET A 169 -7.27 4.32 9.00
CA MET A 169 -6.68 4.96 10.18
C MET A 169 -6.73 4.03 11.40
N SER A 170 -7.86 3.33 11.61
CA SER A 170 -7.98 2.38 12.73
C SER A 170 -7.06 1.16 12.59
N TYR A 171 -6.75 0.70 11.38
CA TYR A 171 -5.73 -0.34 11.17
C TYR A 171 -4.36 0.12 11.67
N LEU A 172 -3.98 1.34 11.34
CA LEU A 172 -2.70 1.91 11.79
C LEU A 172 -2.67 2.10 13.31
N GLU A 173 -3.75 2.63 13.91
CA GLU A 173 -3.87 2.78 15.38
C GLU A 173 -3.72 1.44 16.09
N LEU A 174 -4.45 0.41 15.64
CA LEU A 174 -4.41 -0.93 16.22
C LEU A 174 -3.06 -1.64 16.00
N SER A 175 -2.30 -1.23 14.99
CA SER A 175 -0.94 -1.72 14.72
C SER A 175 0.13 -0.91 15.45
N GLY A 176 -0.27 0.12 16.21
CA GLY A 176 0.62 0.91 17.08
C GLY A 176 1.37 2.02 16.35
N PHE A 177 0.90 2.48 15.19
CA PHE A 177 1.40 3.71 14.56
C PHE A 177 0.92 4.94 15.31
N GLU A 178 1.69 6.01 15.21
CA GLU A 178 1.41 7.32 15.79
C GLU A 178 1.32 8.38 14.69
N GLU A 179 0.96 9.62 15.04
CA GLU A 179 0.85 10.76 14.12
C GLU A 179 0.06 10.43 12.84
N ILE A 180 -1.04 9.70 13.01
CA ILE A 180 -1.87 9.27 11.88
C ILE A 180 -2.59 10.48 11.30
N SER A 181 -2.41 10.69 10.00
CA SER A 181 -2.95 11.84 9.28
C SER A 181 -3.65 11.42 8.00
N PHE A 182 -4.64 12.21 7.60
CA PHE A 182 -5.39 12.03 6.36
C PHE A 182 -5.21 13.25 5.43
N PHE A 183 -5.00 12.97 4.14
CA PHE A 183 -4.88 13.98 3.09
C PHE A 183 -5.82 13.61 1.93
N ASP A 184 -6.72 14.54 1.56
CA ASP A 184 -7.46 14.45 0.31
C ASP A 184 -6.65 15.15 -0.79
N ARG A 185 -6.13 14.37 -1.71
CA ARG A 185 -5.36 14.83 -2.87
C ARG A 185 -6.09 14.56 -4.17
N SER A 186 -7.42 14.42 -4.10
CA SER A 186 -8.26 14.15 -5.27
C SER A 186 -8.11 15.25 -6.32
N PRO A 187 -7.75 14.93 -7.56
CA PRO A 187 -7.78 15.90 -8.65
C PRO A 187 -9.22 16.23 -9.02
N LYS A 188 -9.42 17.35 -9.71
CA LYS A 188 -10.73 17.73 -10.22
C LYS A 188 -11.11 16.86 -11.42
N ASP A 189 -12.35 16.37 -11.44
CA ASP A 189 -12.94 15.60 -12.55
C ASP A 189 -12.15 14.31 -12.94
N ALA A 190 -11.52 13.65 -11.94
CA ALA A 190 -10.73 12.44 -12.12
C ALA A 190 -10.96 11.45 -10.96
N ASP A 191 -10.26 10.30 -10.97
CA ASP A 191 -10.34 9.33 -9.87
C ASP A 191 -9.93 10.00 -8.53
N PRO A 192 -10.67 9.78 -7.43
CA PRO A 192 -10.31 10.37 -6.14
C PRO A 192 -9.00 9.76 -5.61
N LEU A 193 -8.29 10.57 -4.81
CA LEU A 193 -7.07 10.17 -4.13
C LEU A 193 -7.14 10.52 -2.65
N TRP A 194 -7.19 9.49 -1.81
CA TRP A 194 -7.27 9.60 -0.36
C TRP A 194 -6.03 8.96 0.24
N ILE A 195 -5.24 9.73 0.97
CA ILE A 195 -3.96 9.27 1.52
C ILE A 195 -4.04 9.28 3.04
N VAL A 196 -3.68 8.15 3.65
CA VAL A 196 -3.51 8.02 5.10
C VAL A 196 -2.04 7.72 5.36
N THR A 197 -1.46 8.44 6.31
CA THR A 197 -0.08 8.22 6.77
C THR A 197 -0.04 7.87 8.24
N GLY A 198 0.99 7.17 8.67
CA GLY A 198 1.27 6.89 10.08
C GLY A 198 2.77 6.78 10.31
N GLN A 199 3.23 7.22 11.48
CA GLN A 199 4.65 7.24 11.83
C GLN A 199 5.00 6.14 12.81
N ASN A 200 6.18 5.53 12.64
CA ASN A 200 6.76 4.56 13.56
C ASN A 200 7.65 5.29 14.57
N ASN A 201 7.07 5.78 15.66
CA ASN A 201 7.84 6.31 16.79
C ASN A 201 8.16 5.15 17.74
N ARG A 202 9.45 4.90 17.96
CA ARG A 202 9.91 3.93 18.96
C ARG A 202 10.28 4.69 20.22
N ILE A 203 9.64 4.31 21.32
CA ILE A 203 9.95 4.81 22.67
C ILE A 203 11.21 4.12 23.17
#